data_96ee100b87bbd5495d43fb66a28a5c15
#
_entry.id   96ee100b87bbd5495d43fb66a28a5c15
#
_cell.length_a   1.000
_cell.length_b   1.000
_cell.length_c   1.000
_cell.angle_alpha   90.00
_cell.angle_beta   90.00
_cell.angle_gamma   90.00
#
_symmetry.space_group_name_H-M   'P 1'
#
loop_
_entity.id
_entity.type
_entity.pdbx_description
1 polymer ?
#
loop_
_entity_poly.entity_id
_entity_poly.type
_entity_poly.pdbx_seq_one_letter_code
_entity_poly.pdbx_strand_id
1 'polypeptide(L)'
;MSHILDKIDTVYPFPPKPIPLSEEEKSSYIASIKELLKQKDAVLIAHYYTDPKIQALAEETGGFVGDSLEMAKFGNRHPASTLIIAGVRFMGESAKILTPEKRILMPTLEAECSLDLGCPADKFSEFCDAHPDHTVVVYANTSAAVKARADWVVTSSIALEIVEHLDAEDKPIIWGPDRHLGSYIANKTGADMLLWQGECVVHDEFSADALRKMKSVYPDAAILVHPESPASVVELADAVGSTSQLIKAAKELPHQKMIVATDKGIFFKMQQLVPEKELIEAPTAGAGATCRSCAHCPWMAMNGLKAIEKALSEGGEEHEIFVDEALRVKSLIPLNRMLDFAEQLNMQVKGNA
;
A
#
# COMPACT_ATOMS: atom_id res chain seq x y z
N MET A 1 -8.43 -17.88 -26.55
CA MET A 1 -8.33 -18.94 -25.51
C MET A 1 -7.57 -18.32 -24.35
N SER A 2 -8.26 -18.00 -23.29
CA SER A 2 -7.68 -17.43 -22.07
C SER A 2 -6.76 -18.50 -21.46
N HIS A 3 -5.44 -18.32 -21.59
CA HIS A 3 -4.50 -19.04 -20.73
C HIS A 3 -4.61 -18.46 -19.33
N ILE A 4 -5.50 -19.06 -18.53
CA ILE A 4 -5.50 -18.86 -17.08
C ILE A 4 -4.16 -19.42 -16.61
N LEU A 5 -3.25 -18.53 -16.19
CA LEU A 5 -2.07 -18.93 -15.42
C LEU A 5 -2.62 -19.65 -14.19
N ASP A 6 -2.15 -20.88 -13.95
CA ASP A 6 -2.51 -21.59 -12.73
C ASP A 6 -2.19 -20.71 -11.53
N LYS A 7 -3.14 -20.64 -10.57
CA LYS A 7 -2.95 -19.88 -9.33
C LYS A 7 -1.62 -20.29 -8.73
N ILE A 8 -0.69 -19.34 -8.60
CA ILE A 8 0.58 -19.61 -7.92
C ILE A 8 0.20 -19.82 -6.45
N ASP A 9 0.16 -21.08 -6.00
CA ASP A 9 -0.03 -21.43 -4.59
C ASP A 9 1.20 -20.99 -3.79
N THR A 10 1.33 -19.71 -3.58
CA THR A 10 2.39 -19.13 -2.75
C THR A 10 1.96 -19.25 -1.30
N VAL A 11 2.51 -20.24 -0.61
CA VAL A 11 2.43 -20.31 0.85
C VAL A 11 3.37 -19.23 1.40
N TYR A 12 2.82 -18.05 1.70
CA TYR A 12 3.61 -17.00 2.32
C TYR A 12 3.94 -17.36 3.78
N PRO A 13 5.21 -17.28 4.21
CA PRO A 13 5.53 -17.37 5.62
C PRO A 13 5.04 -16.10 6.32
N PHE A 14 3.88 -16.20 6.99
CA PHE A 14 3.40 -15.07 7.80
C PHE A 14 4.32 -14.83 8.99
N PRO A 15 4.72 -13.59 9.26
CA PRO A 15 5.50 -13.27 10.44
C PRO A 15 4.69 -13.54 11.71
N PRO A 16 5.36 -13.87 12.84
CA PRO A 16 4.69 -14.01 14.12
C PRO A 16 4.06 -12.68 14.55
N LYS A 17 2.92 -12.76 15.24
CA LYS A 17 2.27 -11.55 15.79
C LYS A 17 3.24 -10.85 16.75
N PRO A 18 3.37 -9.52 16.69
CA PRO A 18 4.19 -8.76 17.60
C PRO A 18 3.78 -8.98 19.05
N ILE A 19 4.76 -9.07 19.93
CA ILE A 19 4.50 -9.15 21.39
C ILE A 19 4.05 -7.76 21.86
N PRO A 20 2.89 -7.63 22.52
CA PRO A 20 2.41 -6.35 23.03
C PRO A 20 3.39 -5.74 24.05
N LEU A 21 3.68 -4.47 23.92
CA LEU A 21 4.45 -3.70 24.89
C LEU A 21 3.54 -3.13 25.98
N SER A 22 4.05 -3.02 27.21
CA SER A 22 3.42 -2.25 28.27
C SER A 22 3.38 -0.75 27.92
N GLU A 23 2.53 0.03 28.58
CA GLU A 23 2.46 1.48 28.34
C GLU A 23 3.76 2.20 28.78
N GLU A 24 4.45 1.66 29.79
CA GLU A 24 5.75 2.17 30.22
C GLU A 24 6.84 1.94 29.14
N GLU A 25 6.91 0.72 28.59
CA GLU A 25 7.82 0.41 27.47
C GLU A 25 7.53 1.27 26.24
N LYS A 26 6.25 1.43 25.88
CA LYS A 26 5.87 2.30 24.76
C LYS A 26 6.33 3.72 24.97
N SER A 27 6.12 4.28 26.16
CA SER A 27 6.53 5.64 26.52
C SER A 27 8.05 5.80 26.46
N SER A 28 8.79 4.80 26.93
CA SER A 28 10.25 4.76 26.89
C SER A 28 10.77 4.74 25.44
N TYR A 29 10.23 3.84 24.59
CA TYR A 29 10.62 3.78 23.17
C TYR A 29 10.28 5.07 22.43
N ILE A 30 9.10 5.66 22.64
CA ILE A 30 8.72 6.94 22.03
C ILE A 30 9.70 8.04 22.39
N ALA A 31 10.09 8.15 23.65
CA ALA A 31 11.09 9.14 24.10
C ALA A 31 12.46 8.92 23.43
N SER A 32 12.93 7.67 23.41
CA SER A 32 14.19 7.29 22.75
C SER A 32 14.16 7.61 21.26
N ILE A 33 13.08 7.23 20.54
CA ILE A 33 12.93 7.49 19.11
C ILE A 33 12.96 9.00 18.81
N LYS A 34 12.24 9.83 19.59
CA LYS A 34 12.24 11.29 19.41
C LYS A 34 13.64 11.89 19.53
N GLU A 35 14.44 11.40 20.44
CA GLU A 35 15.81 11.83 20.61
C GLU A 35 16.73 11.35 19.48
N LEU A 36 16.63 10.08 19.10
CA LEU A 36 17.41 9.49 18.01
C LEU A 36 17.11 10.15 16.65
N LEU A 37 15.85 10.49 16.36
CA LEU A 37 15.50 11.21 15.12
C LEU A 37 16.26 12.53 15.01
N LYS A 38 16.37 13.30 16.11
CA LYS A 38 17.13 14.55 16.15
C LYS A 38 18.63 14.31 15.99
N GLN A 39 19.18 13.34 16.73
CA GLN A 39 20.62 13.06 16.73
C GLN A 39 21.12 12.54 15.38
N LYS A 40 20.28 11.82 14.64
CA LYS A 40 20.63 11.18 13.37
C LYS A 40 20.22 11.99 12.13
N ASP A 41 19.72 13.21 12.30
CA ASP A 41 19.11 13.99 11.21
C ASP A 41 18.13 13.13 10.41
N ALA A 42 17.19 12.50 11.12
CA ALA A 42 16.26 11.54 10.57
C ALA A 42 14.81 11.98 10.72
N VAL A 43 13.95 11.53 9.81
CA VAL A 43 12.50 11.73 9.87
C VAL A 43 11.77 10.40 9.77
N LEU A 44 10.73 10.22 10.59
CA LEU A 44 9.86 9.03 10.57
C LEU A 44 8.71 9.24 9.57
N ILE A 45 8.58 8.33 8.63
CA ILE A 45 7.53 8.32 7.61
C ILE A 45 6.78 7.00 7.75
N ALA A 46 5.48 7.05 8.03
CA ALA A 46 4.68 5.89 8.34
C ALA A 46 3.57 5.68 7.30
N HIS A 47 3.28 4.41 6.99
CA HIS A 47 2.13 4.08 6.18
C HIS A 47 0.84 4.09 7.02
N TYR A 48 -0.30 4.41 6.42
CA TYR A 48 -1.63 4.37 7.06
C TYR A 48 -1.96 3.05 7.77
N TYR A 49 -1.33 1.94 7.37
CA TYR A 49 -1.60 0.60 7.93
C TYR A 49 -0.68 0.24 9.10
N THR A 50 0.15 1.15 9.58
CA THR A 50 0.94 0.93 10.80
C THR A 50 0.12 1.19 12.06
N ASP A 51 0.67 0.78 13.22
CA ASP A 51 0.04 1.00 14.52
C ASP A 51 -0.28 2.50 14.76
N PRO A 52 -1.44 2.84 15.32
CA PRO A 52 -1.82 4.23 15.62
C PRO A 52 -0.77 5.05 16.37
N LYS A 53 -0.01 4.44 17.29
CA LYS A 53 1.04 5.14 18.04
C LYS A 53 2.25 5.50 17.15
N ILE A 54 2.51 4.70 16.12
CA ILE A 54 3.56 5.00 15.14
C ILE A 54 3.12 6.13 14.22
N GLN A 55 1.88 6.10 13.76
CA GLN A 55 1.30 7.18 12.96
C GLN A 55 1.33 8.51 13.75
N ALA A 56 0.85 8.50 14.99
CA ALA A 56 0.90 9.66 15.87
C ALA A 56 2.34 10.16 16.08
N LEU A 57 3.29 9.26 16.33
CA LEU A 57 4.69 9.60 16.52
C LEU A 57 5.32 10.25 15.27
N ALA A 58 4.99 9.74 14.08
CA ALA A 58 5.44 10.35 12.83
C ALA A 58 4.95 11.79 12.70
N GLU A 59 3.66 12.05 12.94
CA GLU A 59 3.09 13.41 12.89
C GLU A 59 3.69 14.33 13.97
N GLU A 60 3.82 13.85 15.21
CA GLU A 60 4.38 14.62 16.33
C GLU A 60 5.85 15.01 16.14
N THR A 61 6.59 14.25 15.34
CA THR A 61 8.03 14.49 15.10
C THR A 61 8.32 15.23 13.80
N GLY A 62 7.28 15.77 13.13
CA GLY A 62 7.43 16.49 11.87
C GLY A 62 7.61 15.57 10.66
N GLY A 63 7.31 14.28 10.83
CA GLY A 63 7.26 13.30 9.76
C GLY A 63 5.91 13.27 9.05
N PHE A 64 5.58 12.13 8.45
CA PHE A 64 4.42 12.03 7.58
C PHE A 64 3.71 10.68 7.71
N VAL A 65 2.39 10.69 7.52
CA VAL A 65 1.55 9.49 7.40
C VAL A 65 0.83 9.53 6.06
N GLY A 66 1.03 8.50 5.23
CA GLY A 66 0.47 8.48 3.89
C GLY A 66 0.46 7.10 3.23
N ASP A 67 0.08 7.06 1.94
CA ASP A 67 0.30 5.91 1.07
C ASP A 67 1.75 5.84 0.59
N SER A 68 2.11 4.75 -0.10
CA SER A 68 3.49 4.48 -0.50
C SER A 68 4.12 5.58 -1.37
N LEU A 69 3.35 6.19 -2.26
CA LEU A 69 3.86 7.25 -3.14
C LEU A 69 3.95 8.59 -2.43
N GLU A 70 2.94 8.90 -1.61
CA GLU A 70 2.94 10.10 -0.76
C GLU A 70 4.13 10.10 0.19
N MET A 71 4.42 8.95 0.81
CA MET A 71 5.59 8.74 1.67
C MET A 71 6.90 9.02 0.92
N ALA A 72 7.04 8.46 -0.28
CA ALA A 72 8.23 8.66 -1.10
C ALA A 72 8.42 10.12 -1.54
N LYS A 73 7.34 10.79 -1.96
CA LYS A 73 7.36 12.23 -2.31
C LYS A 73 7.68 13.12 -1.14
N PHE A 74 7.10 12.84 0.04
CA PHE A 74 7.42 13.57 1.26
C PHE A 74 8.90 13.42 1.61
N GLY A 75 9.41 12.19 1.61
CA GLY A 75 10.83 11.90 1.88
C GLY A 75 11.77 12.60 0.92
N ASN A 76 11.40 12.70 -0.37
CA ASN A 76 12.18 13.43 -1.37
C ASN A 76 12.32 14.93 -1.02
N ARG A 77 11.26 15.56 -0.56
CA ARG A 77 11.22 17.01 -0.26
C ARG A 77 11.74 17.37 1.12
N HIS A 78 11.71 16.43 2.05
CA HIS A 78 12.11 16.69 3.44
C HIS A 78 13.62 16.91 3.53
N PRO A 79 14.15 17.87 4.33
CA PRO A 79 15.57 18.18 4.40
C PRO A 79 16.43 17.12 5.09
N ALA A 80 15.86 16.26 5.94
CA ALA A 80 16.61 15.23 6.66
C ALA A 80 17.41 14.32 5.70
N SER A 81 18.62 13.97 6.11
CA SER A 81 19.52 13.08 5.37
C SER A 81 19.15 11.60 5.49
N THR A 82 18.37 11.24 6.52
CA THR A 82 17.95 9.88 6.80
C THR A 82 16.42 9.79 6.88
N LEU A 83 15.83 8.83 6.17
CA LEU A 83 14.40 8.53 6.24
C LEU A 83 14.20 7.19 6.93
N ILE A 84 13.34 7.13 7.95
CA ILE A 84 12.86 5.88 8.55
C ILE A 84 11.50 5.59 7.94
N ILE A 85 11.41 4.53 7.14
CA ILE A 85 10.19 4.12 6.47
C ILE A 85 9.52 3.01 7.28
N ALA A 86 8.48 3.36 8.04
CA ALA A 86 7.61 2.40 8.70
C ALA A 86 6.54 1.92 7.71
N GLY A 87 6.83 0.84 7.03
CA GLY A 87 6.02 0.26 5.95
C GLY A 87 6.57 -1.10 5.53
N VAL A 88 6.29 -1.52 4.31
CA VAL A 88 6.80 -2.76 3.71
C VAL A 88 7.90 -2.45 2.68
N ARG A 89 8.71 -3.46 2.35
CA ARG A 89 10.00 -3.33 1.67
C ARG A 89 9.95 -2.50 0.38
N PHE A 90 8.99 -2.74 -0.50
CA PHE A 90 8.87 -2.00 -1.76
C PHE A 90 8.67 -0.48 -1.54
N MET A 91 8.16 -0.06 -0.37
CA MET A 91 8.01 1.37 -0.02
C MET A 91 9.38 2.00 0.26
N GLY A 92 10.23 1.28 0.98
CA GLY A 92 11.64 1.66 1.17
C GLY A 92 12.41 1.72 -0.14
N GLU A 93 12.22 0.73 -1.02
CA GLU A 93 12.80 0.72 -2.37
C GLU A 93 12.31 1.91 -3.20
N SER A 94 11.01 2.21 -3.18
CA SER A 94 10.44 3.36 -3.89
C SER A 94 11.01 4.69 -3.38
N ALA A 95 11.20 4.83 -2.07
CA ALA A 95 11.87 5.98 -1.47
C ALA A 95 13.33 6.08 -1.95
N LYS A 96 14.08 4.97 -2.00
CA LYS A 96 15.46 4.94 -2.47
C LYS A 96 15.60 5.24 -3.96
N ILE A 97 14.65 4.77 -4.78
CA ILE A 97 14.61 5.07 -6.21
C ILE A 97 14.47 6.58 -6.44
N LEU A 98 13.58 7.24 -5.69
CA LEU A 98 13.30 8.67 -5.84
C LEU A 98 14.30 9.59 -5.14
N THR A 99 15.01 9.09 -4.12
CA THR A 99 15.97 9.86 -3.29
C THR A 99 17.25 9.07 -3.05
N PRO A 100 18.03 8.81 -4.11
CA PRO A 100 19.23 7.96 -4.00
C PRO A 100 20.31 8.52 -3.07
N GLU A 101 20.35 9.84 -2.86
CA GLU A 101 21.30 10.53 -2.00
C GLU A 101 21.02 10.36 -0.51
N LYS A 102 19.79 10.01 -0.14
CA LYS A 102 19.40 9.83 1.26
C LYS A 102 19.61 8.42 1.75
N ARG A 103 19.85 8.30 3.03
CA ARG A 103 19.85 7.03 3.72
C ARG A 103 18.41 6.60 4.00
N ILE A 104 18.03 5.42 3.54
CA ILE A 104 16.68 4.86 3.74
C ILE A 104 16.80 3.68 4.70
N LEU A 105 16.24 3.84 5.89
CA LEU A 105 16.17 2.78 6.90
C LEU A 105 14.75 2.28 7.05
N MET A 106 14.62 0.99 7.36
CA MET A 106 13.34 0.36 7.71
C MET A 106 13.46 -0.33 9.08
N PRO A 107 12.39 -0.42 9.85
CA PRO A 107 12.36 -1.16 11.11
C PRO A 107 12.81 -2.62 10.94
N THR A 108 12.46 -3.25 9.81
CA THR A 108 12.96 -4.54 9.36
C THR A 108 12.81 -4.67 7.85
N LEU A 109 13.79 -5.29 7.19
CA LEU A 109 13.74 -5.60 5.75
C LEU A 109 12.89 -6.85 5.46
N GLU A 110 12.49 -7.59 6.48
CA GLU A 110 11.59 -8.75 6.38
C GLU A 110 10.10 -8.35 6.27
N ALA A 111 9.78 -7.06 6.41
CA ALA A 111 8.44 -6.55 6.21
C ALA A 111 8.12 -6.53 4.70
N GLU A 112 7.64 -7.66 4.20
CA GLU A 112 7.32 -7.90 2.80
C GLU A 112 5.85 -7.53 2.46
N CYS A 113 5.45 -7.72 1.21
CA CYS A 113 4.08 -7.56 0.74
C CYS A 113 3.66 -8.79 -0.07
N SER A 114 2.46 -9.33 0.18
CA SER A 114 1.97 -10.48 -0.57
C SER A 114 1.86 -10.22 -2.08
N LEU A 115 1.58 -9.00 -2.48
CA LEU A 115 1.54 -8.61 -3.89
C LEU A 115 2.94 -8.68 -4.53
N ASP A 116 3.96 -8.20 -3.82
CA ASP A 116 5.35 -8.27 -4.26
C ASP A 116 5.87 -9.71 -4.30
N LEU A 117 5.67 -10.45 -3.20
CA LEU A 117 6.02 -11.87 -3.10
C LEU A 117 5.30 -12.73 -4.16
N GLY A 118 4.04 -12.38 -4.49
CA GLY A 118 3.23 -13.04 -5.51
C GLY A 118 3.57 -12.63 -6.95
N CYS A 119 4.56 -11.74 -7.13
CA CYS A 119 4.99 -11.24 -8.44
C CYS A 119 6.53 -11.30 -8.59
N PRO A 120 7.14 -12.50 -8.56
CA PRO A 120 8.59 -12.65 -8.75
C PRO A 120 9.04 -12.05 -10.07
N ALA A 121 10.10 -11.24 -10.05
CA ALA A 121 10.53 -10.44 -11.19
C ALA A 121 10.92 -11.27 -12.42
N ASP A 122 11.51 -12.46 -12.22
CA ASP A 122 11.85 -13.41 -13.29
C ASP A 122 10.58 -13.93 -13.97
N LYS A 123 9.58 -14.37 -13.20
CA LYS A 123 8.31 -14.88 -13.72
C LYS A 123 7.47 -13.80 -14.38
N PHE A 124 7.47 -12.61 -13.80
CA PHE A 124 6.78 -11.48 -14.40
C PHE A 124 7.44 -11.04 -15.72
N SER A 125 8.77 -11.09 -15.79
CA SER A 125 9.50 -10.81 -17.04
C SER A 125 9.20 -11.85 -18.12
N GLU A 126 9.19 -13.16 -17.78
CA GLU A 126 8.78 -14.23 -18.71
C GLU A 126 7.37 -13.99 -19.26
N PHE A 127 6.44 -13.57 -18.38
CA PHE A 127 5.07 -13.26 -18.79
C PHE A 127 4.99 -12.06 -19.74
N CYS A 128 5.74 -10.99 -19.46
CA CYS A 128 5.82 -9.84 -20.35
C CYS A 128 6.46 -10.18 -21.71
N ASP A 129 7.51 -11.01 -21.71
CA ASP A 129 8.22 -11.40 -22.92
C ASP A 129 7.36 -12.30 -23.84
N ALA A 130 6.40 -13.03 -23.27
CA ALA A 130 5.40 -13.79 -24.03
C ALA A 130 4.35 -12.90 -24.72
N HIS A 131 4.27 -11.61 -24.36
CA HIS A 131 3.28 -10.67 -24.88
C HIS A 131 3.95 -9.33 -25.25
N PRO A 132 4.87 -9.33 -26.23
CA PRO A 132 5.74 -8.19 -26.53
C PRO A 132 4.99 -6.96 -27.06
N ASP A 133 3.77 -7.12 -27.58
CA ASP A 133 2.95 -6.04 -28.11
C ASP A 133 2.12 -5.30 -27.05
N HIS A 134 2.19 -5.74 -25.79
CA HIS A 134 1.45 -5.15 -24.68
C HIS A 134 2.27 -4.09 -23.93
N THR A 135 1.59 -3.04 -23.49
CA THR A 135 2.13 -2.05 -22.56
C THR A 135 2.10 -2.62 -21.14
N VAL A 136 3.24 -2.60 -20.46
CA VAL A 136 3.37 -3.16 -19.11
C VAL A 136 3.06 -2.09 -18.07
N VAL A 137 1.95 -2.26 -17.36
CA VAL A 137 1.51 -1.38 -16.28
C VAL A 137 1.58 -2.13 -14.96
N VAL A 138 2.36 -1.63 -14.00
CA VAL A 138 2.48 -2.25 -12.68
C VAL A 138 2.02 -1.32 -11.58
N TYR A 139 1.26 -1.89 -10.67
CA TYR A 139 0.94 -1.23 -9.42
C TYR A 139 2.18 -1.10 -8.55
N ALA A 140 2.29 0.01 -7.81
CA ALA A 140 3.48 0.35 -7.01
C ALA A 140 3.91 -0.71 -5.99
N ASN A 141 2.99 -1.63 -5.62
CA ASN A 141 3.19 -2.71 -4.66
C ASN A 141 4.00 -3.88 -5.27
N THR A 142 5.14 -3.57 -5.82
CA THR A 142 6.08 -4.49 -6.50
C THR A 142 7.51 -4.10 -6.18
N SER A 143 8.46 -5.03 -6.38
CA SER A 143 9.88 -4.77 -6.21
C SER A 143 10.44 -3.75 -7.23
N ALA A 144 11.61 -3.21 -6.94
CA ALA A 144 12.36 -2.39 -7.89
C ALA A 144 12.62 -3.13 -9.21
N ALA A 145 12.84 -4.44 -9.18
CA ALA A 145 13.08 -5.28 -10.35
C ALA A 145 11.85 -5.37 -11.26
N VAL A 146 10.66 -5.54 -10.70
CA VAL A 146 9.39 -5.53 -11.45
C VAL A 146 9.12 -4.14 -12.02
N LYS A 147 9.34 -3.07 -11.24
CA LYS A 147 9.21 -1.69 -11.72
C LYS A 147 10.14 -1.40 -12.90
N ALA A 148 11.37 -1.92 -12.88
CA ALA A 148 12.33 -1.74 -13.97
C ALA A 148 11.93 -2.43 -15.28
N ARG A 149 11.00 -3.41 -15.24
CA ARG A 149 10.43 -4.09 -16.40
C ARG A 149 9.20 -3.39 -16.97
N ALA A 150 8.61 -2.47 -16.18
CA ALA A 150 7.37 -1.81 -16.54
C ALA A 150 7.56 -0.61 -17.48
N ASP A 151 6.52 -0.32 -18.25
CA ASP A 151 6.39 0.94 -19.00
C ASP A 151 5.76 2.03 -18.12
N TRP A 152 4.87 1.65 -17.23
CA TRP A 152 4.19 2.52 -16.27
C TRP A 152 4.17 1.90 -14.89
N VAL A 153 4.46 2.70 -13.87
CA VAL A 153 4.11 2.40 -12.47
C VAL A 153 2.90 3.25 -12.12
N VAL A 154 1.92 2.66 -11.44
CA VAL A 154 0.70 3.36 -11.04
C VAL A 154 0.40 3.14 -9.56
N THR A 155 -0.39 4.05 -8.98
CA THR A 155 -1.04 3.83 -7.68
C THR A 155 -2.55 3.70 -7.88
N SER A 156 -3.26 3.18 -6.88
CA SER A 156 -4.73 3.04 -6.96
C SER A 156 -5.44 4.39 -7.15
N SER A 157 -4.79 5.51 -6.89
CA SER A 157 -5.37 6.85 -7.06
C SER A 157 -5.32 7.40 -8.49
N ILE A 158 -4.53 6.80 -9.40
CA ILE A 158 -4.35 7.28 -10.79
C ILE A 158 -4.40 6.16 -11.83
N ALA A 159 -4.53 4.92 -11.38
CA ALA A 159 -4.48 3.76 -12.27
C ALA A 159 -5.60 3.78 -13.31
N LEU A 160 -6.80 4.23 -12.92
CA LEU A 160 -7.94 4.32 -13.83
C LEU A 160 -7.64 5.26 -15.00
N GLU A 161 -7.17 6.47 -14.71
CA GLU A 161 -6.90 7.51 -15.70
C GLU A 161 -5.76 7.13 -16.65
N ILE A 162 -4.74 6.42 -16.13
CA ILE A 162 -3.64 5.93 -16.97
C ILE A 162 -4.12 4.82 -17.90
N VAL A 163 -4.95 3.89 -17.40
CA VAL A 163 -5.51 2.82 -18.23
C VAL A 163 -6.46 3.38 -19.28
N GLU A 164 -7.33 4.35 -18.94
CA GLU A 164 -8.18 5.05 -19.91
C GLU A 164 -7.35 5.77 -21.00
N HIS A 165 -6.21 6.37 -20.61
CA HIS A 165 -5.30 7.01 -21.56
C HIS A 165 -4.67 5.97 -22.55
N LEU A 166 -4.24 4.82 -22.05
CA LEU A 166 -3.64 3.77 -22.87
C LEU A 166 -4.68 3.11 -23.76
N ASP A 167 -5.89 2.88 -23.27
CA ASP A 167 -7.01 2.32 -24.04
C ASP A 167 -7.42 3.26 -25.19
N ALA A 168 -7.44 4.57 -24.94
CA ALA A 168 -7.69 5.56 -25.99
C ALA A 168 -6.63 5.60 -27.09
N GLU A 169 -5.45 5.00 -26.88
CA GLU A 169 -4.38 4.81 -27.84
C GLU A 169 -4.39 3.39 -28.47
N ASP A 170 -5.45 2.60 -28.25
CA ASP A 170 -5.61 1.21 -28.69
C ASP A 170 -4.44 0.30 -28.23
N LYS A 171 -3.90 0.53 -27.04
CA LYS A 171 -2.77 -0.23 -26.49
C LYS A 171 -3.25 -1.35 -25.58
N PRO A 172 -3.04 -2.64 -25.92
CA PRO A 172 -3.30 -3.74 -25.01
C PRO A 172 -2.34 -3.66 -23.81
N ILE A 173 -2.82 -4.07 -22.63
CA ILE A 173 -2.14 -3.85 -21.36
C ILE A 173 -1.83 -5.18 -20.69
N ILE A 174 -0.59 -5.35 -20.19
CA ILE A 174 -0.28 -6.27 -19.10
C ILE A 174 -0.41 -5.51 -17.80
N TRP A 175 -1.21 -6.05 -16.87
CA TRP A 175 -1.41 -5.51 -15.54
C TRP A 175 -0.86 -6.45 -14.46
N GLY A 176 -0.08 -5.93 -13.53
CA GLY A 176 0.40 -6.62 -12.34
C GLY A 176 0.52 -5.68 -11.14
N PRO A 177 0.63 -6.20 -9.92
CA PRO A 177 0.51 -7.61 -9.54
C PRO A 177 -0.91 -8.01 -9.12
N ASP A 178 -1.81 -7.07 -8.75
CA ASP A 178 -3.10 -7.33 -8.13
C ASP A 178 -4.21 -7.58 -9.16
N ARG A 179 -4.77 -8.81 -9.15
CA ARG A 179 -5.84 -9.20 -10.07
C ARG A 179 -7.17 -8.51 -9.79
N HIS A 180 -7.46 -8.19 -8.52
CA HIS A 180 -8.74 -7.58 -8.14
C HIS A 180 -8.78 -6.11 -8.57
N LEU A 181 -7.73 -5.34 -8.27
CA LEU A 181 -7.60 -3.97 -8.75
C LEU A 181 -7.58 -3.93 -10.28
N GLY A 182 -6.84 -4.85 -10.94
CA GLY A 182 -6.83 -4.97 -12.40
C GLY A 182 -8.21 -5.27 -12.98
N SER A 183 -8.94 -6.23 -12.39
CA SER A 183 -10.31 -6.56 -12.81
C SER A 183 -11.27 -5.38 -12.60
N TYR A 184 -11.14 -4.67 -11.48
CA TYR A 184 -11.95 -3.47 -11.21
C TYR A 184 -11.73 -2.40 -12.29
N ILE A 185 -10.47 -2.13 -12.65
CA ILE A 185 -10.12 -1.14 -13.67
C ILE A 185 -10.59 -1.60 -15.06
N ALA A 186 -10.34 -2.86 -15.44
CA ALA A 186 -10.80 -3.41 -16.72
C ALA A 186 -12.32 -3.32 -16.87
N ASN A 187 -13.08 -3.62 -15.81
CA ASN A 187 -14.53 -3.50 -15.82
C ASN A 187 -15.02 -2.05 -15.91
N LYS A 188 -14.26 -1.08 -15.41
CA LYS A 188 -14.61 0.35 -15.48
C LYS A 188 -14.30 0.97 -16.82
N THR A 189 -13.18 0.60 -17.43
CA THR A 189 -12.66 1.21 -18.66
C THR A 189 -13.10 0.43 -19.91
N GLY A 190 -13.25 -0.89 -19.81
CA GLY A 190 -13.42 -1.77 -20.97
C GLY A 190 -12.11 -2.12 -21.67
N ALA A 191 -10.97 -1.65 -21.17
CA ALA A 191 -9.65 -1.82 -21.76
C ALA A 191 -9.26 -3.32 -21.92
N ASP A 192 -8.49 -3.62 -22.97
CA ASP A 192 -7.91 -4.95 -23.20
C ASP A 192 -6.73 -5.16 -22.26
N MET A 193 -6.96 -5.96 -21.20
CA MET A 193 -6.00 -6.16 -20.14
C MET A 193 -5.74 -7.64 -19.85
N LEU A 194 -4.46 -8.03 -19.89
CA LEU A 194 -3.98 -9.30 -19.37
C LEU A 194 -3.54 -9.12 -17.91
N LEU A 195 -4.18 -9.84 -17.00
CA LEU A 195 -3.97 -9.66 -15.57
C LEU A 195 -3.04 -10.73 -14.99
N TRP A 196 -1.98 -10.30 -14.31
CA TRP A 196 -1.21 -11.14 -13.40
C TRP A 196 -2.11 -11.61 -12.23
N GLN A 197 -1.92 -12.85 -11.76
CA GLN A 197 -2.84 -13.50 -10.83
C GLN A 197 -2.44 -13.36 -9.35
N GLY A 198 -1.79 -12.25 -8.98
CA GLY A 198 -1.50 -11.92 -7.58
C GLY A 198 -2.70 -11.34 -6.85
N GLU A 199 -2.65 -11.37 -5.51
CA GLU A 199 -3.70 -10.86 -4.64
C GLU A 199 -3.13 -10.33 -3.32
N CYS A 200 -3.78 -9.32 -2.73
CA CYS A 200 -3.47 -8.88 -1.39
C CYS A 200 -4.14 -9.80 -0.36
N VAL A 201 -3.34 -10.47 0.49
CA VAL A 201 -3.85 -11.42 1.51
C VAL A 201 -4.81 -10.80 2.53
N VAL A 202 -4.82 -9.47 2.67
CA VAL A 202 -5.75 -8.76 3.55
C VAL A 202 -7.08 -8.53 2.85
N HIS A 203 -7.01 -7.96 1.63
CA HIS A 203 -8.21 -7.55 0.91
C HIS A 203 -8.96 -8.73 0.28
N ASP A 204 -8.26 -9.80 -0.12
CA ASP A 204 -8.89 -11.01 -0.64
C ASP A 204 -9.73 -11.77 0.42
N GLU A 205 -9.46 -11.53 1.72
CA GLU A 205 -10.20 -12.18 2.80
C GLU A 205 -11.56 -11.52 3.13
N PHE A 206 -11.90 -10.35 2.57
CA PHE A 206 -13.22 -9.77 2.82
C PHE A 206 -14.34 -10.63 2.23
N SER A 207 -15.40 -10.83 3.01
CA SER A 207 -16.52 -11.72 2.66
C SER A 207 -17.77 -10.93 2.32
N ALA A 208 -18.22 -11.06 1.06
CA ALA A 208 -19.47 -10.44 0.61
C ALA A 208 -20.69 -10.91 1.41
N ASP A 209 -20.76 -12.22 1.74
CA ASP A 209 -21.89 -12.77 2.50
C ASP A 209 -21.90 -12.26 3.94
N ALA A 210 -20.75 -12.17 4.59
CA ALA A 210 -20.63 -11.61 5.92
C ALA A 210 -20.91 -10.09 5.92
N LEU A 211 -20.50 -9.39 4.87
CA LEU A 211 -20.75 -7.96 4.69
C LEU A 211 -22.25 -7.67 4.49
N ARG A 212 -22.97 -8.49 3.69
CA ARG A 212 -24.44 -8.39 3.56
C ARG A 212 -25.15 -8.60 4.91
N LYS A 213 -24.70 -9.57 5.72
CA LYS A 213 -25.23 -9.80 7.06
C LYS A 213 -24.95 -8.59 7.97
N MET A 214 -23.74 -8.05 7.92
CA MET A 214 -23.37 -6.84 8.69
C MET A 214 -24.22 -5.63 8.26
N LYS A 215 -24.43 -5.42 6.96
CA LYS A 215 -25.31 -4.35 6.44
C LYS A 215 -26.75 -4.51 6.93
N SER A 216 -27.23 -5.74 7.16
CA SER A 216 -28.56 -5.97 7.76
C SER A 216 -28.64 -5.54 9.25
N VAL A 217 -27.52 -5.59 9.97
CA VAL A 217 -27.42 -5.10 11.35
C VAL A 217 -27.26 -3.57 11.40
N TYR A 218 -26.55 -3.01 10.41
CA TYR A 218 -26.27 -1.57 10.27
C TYR A 218 -26.86 -1.04 8.96
N PRO A 219 -28.19 -0.98 8.79
CA PRO A 219 -28.82 -0.65 7.50
C PRO A 219 -28.47 0.75 6.98
N ASP A 220 -28.21 1.69 7.90
CA ASP A 220 -27.85 3.07 7.58
C ASP A 220 -26.35 3.33 7.43
N ALA A 221 -25.50 2.30 7.58
CA ALA A 221 -24.05 2.46 7.42
C ALA A 221 -23.65 2.48 5.94
N ALA A 222 -22.76 3.38 5.54
CA ALA A 222 -22.11 3.30 4.23
C ALA A 222 -21.02 2.23 4.23
N ILE A 223 -20.82 1.59 3.09
CA ILE A 223 -19.77 0.59 2.86
C ILE A 223 -18.67 1.22 2.01
N LEU A 224 -17.46 1.28 2.57
CA LEU A 224 -16.26 1.78 1.91
C LEU A 224 -15.34 0.60 1.58
N VAL A 225 -14.93 0.44 0.33
CA VAL A 225 -14.18 -0.74 -0.11
C VAL A 225 -12.92 -0.33 -0.88
N HIS A 226 -11.78 -0.93 -0.53
CA HIS A 226 -10.56 -0.83 -1.33
C HIS A 226 -10.67 -1.75 -2.56
N PRO A 227 -10.31 -1.31 -3.78
CA PRO A 227 -10.50 -2.08 -5.01
C PRO A 227 -9.62 -3.33 -5.15
N GLU A 228 -8.66 -3.56 -4.25
CA GLU A 228 -7.95 -4.83 -4.11
C GLU A 228 -8.83 -5.96 -3.52
N SER A 229 -10.10 -5.67 -3.20
CA SER A 229 -11.06 -6.64 -2.68
C SER A 229 -11.75 -7.42 -3.79
N PRO A 230 -12.27 -8.63 -3.51
CA PRO A 230 -13.05 -9.41 -4.49
C PRO A 230 -14.21 -8.60 -5.09
N ALA A 231 -14.49 -8.80 -6.37
CA ALA A 231 -15.55 -8.09 -7.09
C ALA A 231 -16.91 -8.13 -6.36
N SER A 232 -17.24 -9.28 -5.76
CA SER A 232 -18.49 -9.45 -4.99
C SER A 232 -18.58 -8.56 -3.73
N VAL A 233 -17.44 -8.13 -3.19
CA VAL A 233 -17.35 -7.16 -2.08
C VAL A 233 -17.44 -5.74 -2.62
N VAL A 234 -16.74 -5.47 -3.71
CA VAL A 234 -16.75 -4.16 -4.41
C VAL A 234 -18.17 -3.81 -4.86
N GLU A 235 -18.95 -4.77 -5.35
CA GLU A 235 -20.35 -4.57 -5.76
C GLU A 235 -21.29 -4.09 -4.63
N LEU A 236 -20.92 -4.28 -3.37
CA LEU A 236 -21.71 -3.86 -2.21
C LEU A 236 -21.36 -2.45 -1.73
N ALA A 237 -20.35 -1.82 -2.32
CA ALA A 237 -19.77 -0.58 -1.83
C ALA A 237 -20.61 0.66 -2.19
N ASP A 238 -20.76 1.57 -1.23
CA ASP A 238 -21.24 2.93 -1.48
C ASP A 238 -20.11 3.83 -2.01
N ALA A 239 -18.84 3.50 -1.70
CA ALA A 239 -17.67 4.11 -2.29
C ALA A 239 -16.52 3.11 -2.45
N VAL A 240 -15.85 3.15 -3.60
CA VAL A 240 -14.67 2.35 -3.92
C VAL A 240 -13.52 3.30 -4.25
N GLY A 241 -12.34 3.05 -3.69
CA GLY A 241 -11.19 3.88 -4.00
C GLY A 241 -9.93 3.55 -3.20
N SER A 242 -8.86 4.27 -3.50
CA SER A 242 -7.61 4.21 -2.75
C SER A 242 -7.80 4.62 -1.28
N THR A 243 -6.79 4.40 -0.45
CA THR A 243 -6.80 4.77 0.97
C THR A 243 -7.22 6.22 1.19
N SER A 244 -6.60 7.17 0.47
CA SER A 244 -6.95 8.60 0.55
C SER A 244 -8.35 8.92 0.01
N GLN A 245 -8.80 8.21 -1.03
CA GLN A 245 -10.17 8.35 -1.55
C GLN A 245 -11.22 7.84 -0.56
N LEU A 246 -10.94 6.74 0.16
CA LEU A 246 -11.83 6.22 1.22
C LEU A 246 -11.90 7.17 2.42
N ILE A 247 -10.77 7.79 2.81
CA ILE A 247 -10.75 8.83 3.84
C ILE A 247 -11.62 10.03 3.42
N LYS A 248 -11.49 10.46 2.16
CA LYS A 248 -12.32 11.52 1.60
C LYS A 248 -13.80 11.14 1.58
N ALA A 249 -14.14 9.94 1.11
CA ALA A 249 -15.50 9.43 1.09
C ALA A 249 -16.11 9.36 2.50
N ALA A 250 -15.34 8.95 3.51
CA ALA A 250 -15.79 8.96 4.90
C ALA A 250 -16.19 10.37 5.38
N LYS A 251 -15.52 11.42 4.89
CA LYS A 251 -15.84 12.81 5.19
C LYS A 251 -17.07 13.32 4.44
N GLU A 252 -17.19 12.96 3.15
CA GLU A 252 -18.20 13.53 2.24
C GLU A 252 -19.56 12.84 2.32
N LEU A 253 -19.58 11.53 2.60
CA LEU A 253 -20.83 10.79 2.73
C LEU A 253 -21.62 11.20 3.97
N PRO A 254 -22.96 11.35 3.87
CA PRO A 254 -23.78 11.85 4.97
C PRO A 254 -23.99 10.85 6.12
N HIS A 255 -23.56 9.61 5.96
CA HIS A 255 -23.77 8.52 6.91
C HIS A 255 -22.96 8.73 8.19
N GLN A 256 -23.55 8.37 9.33
CA GLN A 256 -22.90 8.44 10.64
C GLN A 256 -22.06 7.19 10.96
N LYS A 257 -22.35 6.09 10.25
CA LYS A 257 -21.62 4.81 10.39
C LYS A 257 -21.00 4.42 9.07
N MET A 258 -19.76 3.94 9.13
CA MET A 258 -19.01 3.49 7.96
C MET A 258 -18.49 2.06 8.20
N ILE A 259 -18.88 1.12 7.36
CA ILE A 259 -18.28 -0.22 7.31
C ILE A 259 -17.11 -0.14 6.32
N VAL A 260 -15.90 -0.37 6.81
CA VAL A 260 -14.67 -0.12 6.04
C VAL A 260 -13.97 -1.42 5.73
N ALA A 261 -13.93 -1.79 4.44
CA ALA A 261 -13.28 -2.97 3.90
C ALA A 261 -11.89 -2.61 3.33
N THR A 262 -10.95 -2.37 4.22
CA THR A 262 -9.51 -2.24 3.99
C THR A 262 -8.77 -2.50 5.31
N ASP A 263 -7.43 -2.38 5.33
CA ASP A 263 -6.64 -2.58 6.55
C ASP A 263 -7.08 -1.61 7.66
N LYS A 264 -7.30 -2.14 8.86
CA LYS A 264 -7.79 -1.38 10.01
C LYS A 264 -6.87 -0.24 10.48
N GLY A 265 -5.61 -0.24 10.09
CA GLY A 265 -4.67 0.84 10.42
C GLY A 265 -5.14 2.22 9.94
N ILE A 266 -5.93 2.27 8.84
CA ILE A 266 -6.51 3.50 8.30
C ILE A 266 -7.46 4.20 9.31
N PHE A 267 -8.03 3.45 10.26
CA PHE A 267 -9.02 3.98 11.20
C PHE A 267 -8.48 5.11 12.05
N PHE A 268 -7.18 5.08 12.38
CA PHE A 268 -6.54 6.18 13.10
C PHE A 268 -6.70 7.50 12.34
N LYS A 269 -6.32 7.51 11.07
CA LYS A 269 -6.41 8.72 10.25
C LYS A 269 -7.84 9.12 9.91
N MET A 270 -8.71 8.15 9.62
CA MET A 270 -10.13 8.42 9.41
C MET A 270 -10.76 9.04 10.66
N GLN A 271 -10.52 8.50 11.85
CA GLN A 271 -11.10 8.98 13.09
C GLN A 271 -10.62 10.38 13.47
N GLN A 272 -9.38 10.75 13.09
CA GLN A 272 -8.90 12.13 13.24
C GLN A 272 -9.71 13.12 12.40
N LEU A 273 -10.14 12.72 11.21
CA LEU A 273 -10.83 13.60 10.26
C LEU A 273 -12.36 13.62 10.44
N VAL A 274 -12.93 12.52 10.94
CA VAL A 274 -14.37 12.36 11.17
C VAL A 274 -14.62 11.79 12.58
N PRO A 275 -14.21 12.52 13.64
CA PRO A 275 -14.29 12.04 15.04
C PRO A 275 -15.73 11.75 15.50
N GLU A 276 -16.73 12.33 14.83
CA GLU A 276 -18.15 12.15 15.10
C GLU A 276 -18.73 10.87 14.48
N LYS A 277 -18.03 10.22 13.55
CA LYS A 277 -18.54 9.04 12.85
C LYS A 277 -18.06 7.73 13.49
N GLU A 278 -18.91 6.73 13.45
CA GLU A 278 -18.59 5.36 13.89
C GLU A 278 -17.97 4.58 12.72
N LEU A 279 -16.72 4.14 12.90
CA LEU A 279 -16.01 3.30 11.95
C LEU A 279 -16.10 1.84 12.38
N ILE A 280 -16.54 0.97 11.47
CA ILE A 280 -16.78 -0.45 11.72
C ILE A 280 -15.89 -1.27 10.77
N GLU A 281 -15.10 -2.20 11.30
CA GLU A 281 -14.30 -3.11 10.47
C GLU A 281 -15.24 -4.02 9.65
N ALA A 282 -14.99 -4.12 8.35
CA ALA A 282 -15.69 -5.09 7.51
C ALA A 282 -15.27 -6.52 7.88
N PRO A 283 -16.19 -7.50 7.81
CA PRO A 283 -15.91 -8.88 8.20
C PRO A 283 -15.04 -9.58 7.15
N THR A 284 -14.04 -10.31 7.61
CA THR A 284 -13.23 -11.22 6.81
C THR A 284 -13.82 -12.64 6.78
N ALA A 285 -13.44 -13.45 5.77
CA ALA A 285 -14.01 -14.77 5.54
C ALA A 285 -13.63 -15.85 6.58
N GLY A 286 -12.93 -15.52 7.66
CA GLY A 286 -12.40 -16.40 8.71
C GLY A 286 -13.36 -17.48 9.25
N ALA A 287 -13.84 -18.37 8.37
CA ALA A 287 -14.65 -19.56 8.72
C ALA A 287 -13.81 -20.71 9.28
N GLY A 288 -12.49 -20.56 9.32
CA GLY A 288 -11.55 -21.49 9.95
C GLY A 288 -10.90 -20.84 11.16
N ALA A 289 -10.50 -21.62 12.15
CA ALA A 289 -9.86 -21.18 13.40
C ALA A 289 -8.54 -20.40 13.22
N THR A 290 -8.22 -19.97 12.02
CA THR A 290 -7.06 -19.16 11.67
C THR A 290 -7.52 -17.93 10.90
N CYS A 291 -7.97 -16.90 11.63
CA CYS A 291 -8.04 -15.55 11.09
C CYS A 291 -6.59 -15.12 10.75
N ARG A 292 -6.23 -15.19 9.46
CA ARG A 292 -4.85 -14.96 9.03
C ARG A 292 -4.46 -13.50 9.16
N SER A 293 -5.32 -12.59 8.75
CA SER A 293 -5.02 -11.15 8.76
C SER A 293 -5.86 -10.33 9.76
N CYS A 294 -7.10 -10.74 10.10
CA CYS A 294 -8.02 -9.92 10.91
C CYS A 294 -8.11 -8.48 10.38
N ALA A 295 -8.25 -8.31 9.06
CA ALA A 295 -8.21 -7.02 8.38
C ALA A 295 -6.98 -6.15 8.74
N HIS A 296 -5.84 -6.79 9.03
CA HIS A 296 -4.58 -6.10 9.32
C HIS A 296 -3.39 -6.85 8.72
N CYS A 297 -2.56 -6.13 7.99
CA CYS A 297 -1.40 -6.69 7.30
C CYS A 297 -0.34 -7.19 8.31
N PRO A 298 0.01 -8.49 8.28
CA PRO A 298 0.96 -9.06 9.24
C PRO A 298 2.37 -8.48 9.08
N TRP A 299 2.76 -8.09 7.88
CA TRP A 299 4.07 -7.44 7.63
C TRP A 299 4.06 -5.97 8.07
N MET A 300 2.95 -5.24 7.91
CA MET A 300 2.81 -3.89 8.46
C MET A 300 2.93 -3.90 9.99
N ALA A 301 2.40 -4.95 10.64
CA ALA A 301 2.51 -5.13 12.09
C ALA A 301 3.96 -5.31 12.60
N MET A 302 4.91 -5.67 11.72
CA MET A 302 6.33 -5.77 12.10
C MET A 302 6.99 -4.42 12.39
N ASN A 303 6.37 -3.30 11.96
CA ASN A 303 6.85 -1.93 12.19
C ASN A 303 6.53 -1.46 13.64
N GLY A 304 7.01 -2.19 14.66
CA GLY A 304 6.79 -1.83 16.05
C GLY A 304 7.77 -0.76 16.57
N LEU A 305 7.42 -0.07 17.66
CA LEU A 305 8.27 0.96 18.30
C LEU A 305 9.68 0.45 18.61
N LYS A 306 9.79 -0.78 19.13
CA LYS A 306 11.09 -1.42 19.40
C LYS A 306 11.94 -1.60 18.14
N ALA A 307 11.32 -1.98 17.02
CA ALA A 307 12.01 -2.17 15.76
C ALA A 307 12.46 -0.82 15.15
N ILE A 308 11.65 0.23 15.26
CA ILE A 308 12.00 1.60 14.85
C ILE A 308 13.19 2.11 15.66
N GLU A 309 13.14 1.96 16.98
CA GLU A 309 14.22 2.38 17.87
C GLU A 309 15.53 1.65 17.55
N LYS A 310 15.46 0.33 17.31
CA LYS A 310 16.60 -0.48 16.92
C LYS A 310 17.20 -0.01 15.58
N ALA A 311 16.38 0.19 14.57
CA ALA A 311 16.83 0.68 13.26
C ALA A 311 17.52 2.04 13.35
N LEU A 312 17.02 2.93 14.22
CA LEU A 312 17.64 4.25 14.47
C LEU A 312 18.95 4.14 15.26
N SER A 313 19.00 3.29 16.29
CA SER A 313 20.17 3.17 17.15
C SER A 313 21.32 2.43 16.49
N GLU A 314 21.06 1.28 15.89
CA GLU A 314 22.05 0.41 15.26
C GLU A 314 22.38 0.84 13.83
N GLY A 315 21.34 1.08 13.00
CA GLY A 315 21.46 1.61 11.65
C GLY A 315 22.34 0.77 10.71
N GLY A 316 22.39 -0.55 10.93
CA GLY A 316 23.19 -1.48 10.14
C GLY A 316 22.56 -1.85 8.79
N GLU A 317 23.29 -2.64 7.99
CA GLU A 317 22.82 -3.11 6.66
C GLU A 317 21.51 -3.89 6.74
N GLU A 318 21.21 -4.52 7.89
CA GLU A 318 19.96 -5.22 8.14
C GLU A 318 18.73 -4.31 8.24
N HIS A 319 18.93 -3.01 8.27
CA HIS A 319 17.88 -1.98 8.29
C HIS A 319 17.91 -1.07 7.08
N GLU A 320 18.97 -1.08 6.28
CA GLU A 320 19.19 -0.12 5.19
C GLU A 320 18.74 -0.68 3.83
N ILE A 321 17.99 0.12 3.09
CA ILE A 321 17.58 -0.21 1.72
C ILE A 321 18.68 0.18 0.73
N PHE A 322 19.10 -0.81 -0.04
CA PHE A 322 19.98 -0.64 -1.18
C PHE A 322 19.26 -1.04 -2.47
N VAL A 323 19.38 -0.25 -3.50
CA VAL A 323 18.92 -0.55 -4.85
C VAL A 323 20.10 -0.35 -5.80
N ASP A 324 20.42 -1.38 -6.59
CA ASP A 324 21.47 -1.26 -7.61
C ASP A 324 21.21 -0.07 -8.53
N GLU A 325 22.24 0.71 -8.86
CA GLU A 325 22.07 1.96 -9.58
C GLU A 325 21.49 1.76 -11.00
N ALA A 326 21.90 0.70 -11.71
CA ALA A 326 21.34 0.42 -13.03
C ALA A 326 19.86 0.02 -12.95
N LEU A 327 19.48 -0.71 -11.90
CA LEU A 327 18.10 -1.07 -11.60
C LEU A 327 17.30 0.17 -11.20
N ARG A 328 17.85 1.01 -10.33
CA ARG A 328 17.23 2.27 -9.89
C ARG A 328 16.88 3.18 -11.06
N VAL A 329 17.83 3.40 -11.96
CA VAL A 329 17.61 4.27 -13.15
C VAL A 329 16.48 3.73 -14.02
N LYS A 330 16.43 2.41 -14.24
CA LYS A 330 15.35 1.78 -15.02
C LYS A 330 13.99 1.93 -14.34
N SER A 331 13.93 1.69 -13.02
CA SER A 331 12.69 1.79 -12.22
C SER A 331 12.17 3.22 -12.10
N LEU A 332 13.07 4.22 -12.16
CA LEU A 332 12.72 5.63 -12.08
C LEU A 332 11.92 6.09 -13.32
N ILE A 333 12.16 5.51 -14.49
CA ILE A 333 11.49 5.91 -15.75
C ILE A 333 9.96 5.77 -15.64
N PRO A 334 9.39 4.58 -15.35
CA PRO A 334 7.95 4.40 -15.26
C PRO A 334 7.32 5.14 -14.05
N LEU A 335 8.09 5.35 -12.98
CA LEU A 335 7.64 6.18 -11.85
C LEU A 335 7.49 7.65 -12.26
N ASN A 336 8.50 8.22 -12.91
CA ASN A 336 8.43 9.61 -13.39
C ASN A 336 7.31 9.79 -14.41
N ARG A 337 7.10 8.82 -15.32
CA ARG A 337 6.01 8.89 -16.30
C ARG A 337 4.64 9.03 -15.64
N MET A 338 4.38 8.29 -14.56
CA MET A 338 3.16 8.46 -13.76
C MET A 338 3.08 9.85 -13.11
N LEU A 339 4.20 10.34 -12.55
CA LEU A 339 4.25 11.65 -11.88
C LEU A 339 3.98 12.78 -12.86
N ASP A 340 4.61 12.74 -14.03
CA ASP A 340 4.45 13.73 -15.11
C ASP A 340 3.00 13.71 -15.65
N PHE A 341 2.43 12.52 -15.81
CA PHE A 341 1.04 12.37 -16.25
C PHE A 341 0.05 12.95 -15.24
N ALA A 342 0.27 12.67 -13.94
CA ALA A 342 -0.54 13.24 -12.88
C ALA A 342 -0.47 14.77 -12.84
N GLU A 343 0.71 15.34 -13.10
CA GLU A 343 0.89 16.80 -13.17
C GLU A 343 0.15 17.42 -14.37
N GLN A 344 0.21 16.78 -15.54
CA GLN A 344 -0.51 17.23 -16.74
C GLN A 344 -2.01 17.26 -16.55
N LEU A 345 -2.58 16.32 -15.81
CA LEU A 345 -4.01 16.28 -15.51
C LEU A 345 -4.42 17.25 -14.39
N ASN A 346 -3.50 18.06 -13.84
CA ASN A 346 -3.71 18.80 -12.59
C ASN A 346 -4.29 17.92 -11.47
N MET A 347 -4.17 16.63 -11.60
CA MET A 347 -4.46 15.70 -10.54
C MET A 347 -3.38 15.90 -9.49
N GLN A 348 -3.76 16.54 -8.41
CA GLN A 348 -2.96 16.42 -7.22
C GLN A 348 -3.04 14.94 -6.84
N VAL A 349 -2.00 14.19 -7.20
CA VAL A 349 -1.62 13.00 -6.44
C VAL A 349 -1.24 13.58 -5.08
N LYS A 350 -2.29 13.92 -4.32
CA LYS A 350 -2.17 14.67 -3.08
C LYS A 350 -1.55 13.77 -2.03
N GLY A 351 -0.32 14.06 -1.70
CA GLY A 351 0.18 13.96 -0.38
C GLY A 351 -0.12 15.27 0.35
N ASN A 352 -1.36 15.51 0.66
CA ASN A 352 -1.79 16.52 1.63
C ASN A 352 -3.09 16.02 2.23
N ALA A 353 -3.00 15.40 3.37
CA ALA A 353 -4.09 15.38 4.31
C ALA A 353 -4.02 16.64 5.15
#